data_04dade75f65edef264eb1ca8bc7d41c7
#
_entry.id   04dade75f65edef264eb1ca8bc7d41c7
#
_cell.length_a   1.000
_cell.length_b   1.000
_cell.length_c   1.000
_cell.angle_alpha   90.00
_cell.angle_beta   90.00
_cell.angle_gamma   90.00
#
_symmetry.space_group_name_H-M   'P 1'
#
loop_
_entity.id
_entity.type
_entity.pdbx_description
1 polymer ?
#
loop_
_entity_poly.entity_id
_entity_poly.type
_entity_poly.pdbx_seq_one_letter_code
_entity_poly.pdbx_strand_id
1 'polypeptide(L)'
;MKVYEFGAGNGKTFVMFQCAAEPWWVFKPSAEAMARDWHVYLFIADGHDEQGTTFTTLEKNARDAAEYLRGKGIKKVEAMYGVSMGGASVIRFLATEDIPVDKAIIDAGITPYPYPKLICRLISVADWVSIMLGTKSLTLMKLAMPPKRWTPAGEDPEAHYRKIFDFEKRHFSPRTIYNVFWSTNNYDMPDPVPRVPTEIEYWYGEQEKRARKNDIAYTKRAFPQTVVREFAGLAHAELVLMFPERFCREATRFLSGKEEG
;
A
#
# COMPACT_ATOMS: atom_id res chain seq x y z
N MET A 1 -0.38 14.66 4.78
CA MET A 1 0.52 13.52 4.47
C MET A 1 1.83 13.69 5.19
N LYS A 2 2.39 12.63 5.79
CA LYS A 2 3.70 12.60 6.45
C LYS A 2 4.64 11.68 5.66
N VAL A 3 5.93 12.00 5.59
CA VAL A 3 6.91 11.18 4.88
C VAL A 3 8.08 10.86 5.80
N TYR A 4 8.44 9.59 5.85
CA TYR A 4 9.65 9.15 6.53
C TYR A 4 10.70 8.81 5.48
N GLU A 5 11.92 9.28 5.70
CA GLU A 5 13.05 9.06 4.79
C GLU A 5 14.07 8.11 5.43
N PHE A 6 14.55 7.15 4.63
CA PHE A 6 15.59 6.21 5.03
C PHE A 6 16.64 6.12 3.92
N GLY A 7 17.89 5.91 4.26
CA GLY A 7 18.97 5.74 3.27
C GLY A 7 19.25 6.98 2.42
N ALA A 8 19.17 8.18 3.00
CA ALA A 8 19.32 9.47 2.29
C ALA A 8 20.65 9.65 1.52
N GLY A 9 21.67 8.82 1.79
CA GLY A 9 22.94 8.82 1.03
C GLY A 9 22.89 8.05 -0.28
N ASN A 10 21.84 7.30 -0.56
CA ASN A 10 21.72 6.48 -1.76
C ASN A 10 21.18 7.32 -2.95
N GLY A 11 21.70 7.05 -4.15
CA GLY A 11 21.39 7.83 -5.34
C GLY A 11 20.12 7.42 -6.10
N LYS A 12 19.45 6.30 -5.69
CA LYS A 12 18.24 5.80 -6.34
C LYS A 12 17.03 5.98 -5.43
N THR A 13 15.97 6.55 -5.96
CA THR A 13 14.73 6.82 -5.23
C THR A 13 13.79 5.62 -5.24
N PHE A 14 13.37 5.20 -4.05
CA PHE A 14 12.30 4.22 -3.84
C PHE A 14 11.14 4.86 -3.09
N VAL A 15 10.01 5.00 -3.74
CA VAL A 15 8.77 5.50 -3.12
C VAL A 15 7.97 4.32 -2.59
N MET A 16 7.49 4.41 -1.35
CA MET A 16 6.71 3.38 -0.69
C MET A 16 5.42 3.95 -0.11
N PHE A 17 4.26 3.42 -0.52
CA PHE A 17 2.95 3.76 0.04
C PHE A 17 2.43 2.66 0.97
N GLN A 18 2.01 3.05 2.16
CA GLN A 18 1.43 2.15 3.16
C GLN A 18 0.06 1.60 2.74
N CYS A 19 -0.41 0.53 3.40
CA CYS A 19 -1.80 0.10 3.34
C CYS A 19 -2.71 0.92 4.27
N ALA A 20 -4.01 0.68 4.18
CA ALA A 20 -5.01 1.28 5.05
C ALA A 20 -4.98 0.68 6.45
N ALA A 21 -5.35 1.47 7.44
CA ALA A 21 -5.60 1.05 8.82
C ALA A 21 -4.44 0.31 9.50
N GLU A 22 -3.21 0.66 9.13
CA GLU A 22 -2.00 0.14 9.78
C GLU A 22 -1.11 1.28 10.28
N PRO A 23 -0.44 1.12 11.43
CA PRO A 23 0.55 2.06 11.90
C PRO A 23 1.75 2.13 10.94
N TRP A 24 2.31 3.32 10.74
CA TRP A 24 3.46 3.49 9.83
C TRP A 24 4.68 2.65 10.22
N TRP A 25 4.89 2.43 11.52
CA TRP A 25 6.07 1.72 12.03
C TRP A 25 6.08 0.21 11.74
N VAL A 26 4.95 -0.39 11.32
CA VAL A 26 4.95 -1.79 10.86
C VAL A 26 5.64 -1.93 9.49
N PHE A 27 5.71 -0.85 8.69
CA PHE A 27 6.44 -0.80 7.43
C PHE A 27 7.92 -0.49 7.58
N LYS A 28 8.32 0.03 8.75
CA LYS A 28 9.69 0.47 8.99
C LYS A 28 10.74 -0.61 8.70
N PRO A 29 10.60 -1.89 9.15
CA PRO A 29 11.59 -2.92 8.88
C PRO A 29 11.83 -3.15 7.38
N SER A 30 10.78 -3.15 6.56
CA SER A 30 10.89 -3.29 5.10
C SER A 30 11.47 -2.05 4.44
N ALA A 31 11.13 -0.86 4.92
CA ALA A 31 11.74 0.38 4.45
C ALA A 31 13.24 0.44 4.78
N GLU A 32 13.66 0.03 5.97
CA GLU A 32 15.07 -0.04 6.38
C GLU A 32 15.84 -1.11 5.59
N ALA A 33 15.22 -2.25 5.28
CA ALA A 33 15.83 -3.28 4.44
C ALA A 33 16.10 -2.75 3.02
N MET A 34 15.13 -2.04 2.42
CA MET A 34 15.32 -1.40 1.11
C MET A 34 16.34 -0.26 1.16
N ALA A 35 16.41 0.45 2.27
CA ALA A 35 17.30 1.61 2.45
C ALA A 35 18.81 1.27 2.46
N ARG A 36 19.18 -0.01 2.42
CA ARG A 36 20.58 -0.42 2.21
C ARG A 36 21.12 0.03 0.86
N ASP A 37 20.25 0.03 -0.17
CA ASP A 37 20.63 0.34 -1.55
C ASP A 37 19.84 1.52 -2.16
N TRP A 38 18.77 1.97 -1.48
CA TRP A 38 17.81 2.94 -1.98
C TRP A 38 17.62 4.11 -1.02
N HIS A 39 17.39 5.31 -1.56
CA HIS A 39 16.79 6.40 -0.80
C HIS A 39 15.28 6.19 -0.76
N VAL A 40 14.77 5.72 0.38
CA VAL A 40 13.38 5.33 0.56
C VAL A 40 12.56 6.49 1.11
N TYR A 41 11.45 6.80 0.44
CA TYR A 41 10.42 7.72 0.90
C TYR A 41 9.16 6.92 1.24
N LEU A 42 8.92 6.69 2.53
CA LEU A 42 7.72 6.02 3.02
C LEU A 42 6.62 7.06 3.25
N PHE A 43 5.62 7.07 2.38
CA PHE A 43 4.49 7.98 2.41
C PHE A 43 3.38 7.44 3.31
N ILE A 44 3.01 8.26 4.30
CA ILE A 44 1.93 8.00 5.26
C ILE A 44 0.77 8.94 4.95
N ALA A 45 -0.35 8.35 4.57
CA ALA A 45 -1.54 9.08 4.17
C ALA A 45 -2.10 9.93 5.32
N ASP A 46 -2.79 11.00 4.99
CA ASP A 46 -3.58 11.77 5.95
C ASP A 46 -4.47 10.82 6.77
N GLY A 47 -4.66 11.13 8.06
CA GLY A 47 -5.42 10.29 8.99
C GLY A 47 -4.70 9.04 9.49
N HIS A 48 -3.47 8.75 8.99
CA HIS A 48 -2.57 7.72 9.47
C HIS A 48 -1.24 8.30 10.00
N ASP A 49 -1.09 9.60 9.89
CA ASP A 49 0.16 10.37 10.08
C ASP A 49 0.40 10.85 11.51
N GLU A 50 -0.44 10.45 12.47
CA GLU A 50 -0.40 10.87 13.89
C GLU A 50 -0.59 12.39 14.12
N GLN A 51 -0.94 13.16 13.09
CA GLN A 51 -1.07 14.63 13.14
C GLN A 51 -2.52 15.08 13.28
N GLY A 52 -3.47 14.15 13.49
CA GLY A 52 -4.89 14.47 13.59
C GLY A 52 -5.52 14.89 12.27
N THR A 53 -4.87 14.63 11.16
CA THR A 53 -5.40 14.87 9.81
C THR A 53 -6.52 13.88 9.48
N THR A 54 -7.22 14.09 8.38
CA THR A 54 -8.26 13.18 7.91
C THR A 54 -7.99 12.79 6.48
N PHE A 55 -7.93 11.47 6.18
CA PHE A 55 -7.91 11.00 4.80
C PHE A 55 -9.18 11.45 4.08
N THR A 56 -9.05 11.97 2.88
CA THR A 56 -10.19 12.46 2.08
C THR A 56 -10.42 11.59 0.85
N THR A 57 -9.48 11.59 -0.08
CA THR A 57 -9.57 10.81 -1.31
C THR A 57 -8.21 10.27 -1.76
N LEU A 58 -8.27 9.22 -2.56
CA LEU A 58 -7.08 8.62 -3.16
C LEU A 58 -6.41 9.56 -4.18
N GLU A 59 -7.21 10.35 -4.89
CA GLU A 59 -6.73 11.35 -5.84
C GLU A 59 -5.87 12.40 -5.14
N LYS A 60 -6.34 12.88 -3.96
CA LYS A 60 -5.54 13.79 -3.14
C LYS A 60 -4.26 13.12 -2.66
N ASN A 61 -4.34 11.85 -2.24
CA ASN A 61 -3.17 11.11 -1.75
C ASN A 61 -2.07 11.00 -2.82
N ALA A 62 -2.44 10.65 -4.06
CA ALA A 62 -1.48 10.57 -5.18
C ALA A 62 -0.90 11.95 -5.53
N ARG A 63 -1.73 12.99 -5.59
CA ARG A 63 -1.30 14.36 -5.88
C ARG A 63 -0.36 14.91 -4.80
N ASP A 64 -0.70 14.74 -3.51
CA ASP A 64 0.14 15.21 -2.41
C ASP A 64 1.52 14.54 -2.44
N ALA A 65 1.59 13.26 -2.82
CA ALA A 65 2.86 12.56 -2.99
C ALA A 65 3.68 13.16 -4.14
N ALA A 66 3.06 13.44 -5.28
CA ALA A 66 3.73 14.08 -6.41
C ALA A 66 4.20 15.50 -6.06
N GLU A 67 3.39 16.27 -5.35
CA GLU A 67 3.77 17.61 -4.88
C GLU A 67 4.97 17.55 -3.92
N TYR A 68 4.99 16.59 -2.99
CA TYR A 68 6.13 16.38 -2.11
C TYR A 68 7.41 16.04 -2.89
N LEU A 69 7.33 15.11 -3.84
CA LEU A 69 8.48 14.72 -4.69
C LEU A 69 9.01 15.91 -5.50
N ARG A 70 8.11 16.71 -6.11
CA ARG A 70 8.50 17.94 -6.81
C ARG A 70 9.17 18.95 -5.87
N GLY A 71 8.64 19.12 -4.66
CA GLY A 71 9.22 19.97 -3.62
C GLY A 71 10.62 19.55 -3.17
N LYS A 72 10.93 18.25 -3.27
CA LYS A 72 12.27 17.69 -3.06
C LYS A 72 13.18 17.77 -4.29
N GLY A 73 12.69 18.30 -5.40
CA GLY A 73 13.44 18.35 -6.66
C GLY A 73 13.56 17.01 -7.38
N ILE A 74 12.78 16.01 -6.98
CA ILE A 74 12.76 14.67 -7.60
C ILE A 74 11.96 14.75 -8.90
N LYS A 75 12.65 14.63 -10.02
CA LYS A 75 12.08 14.71 -11.37
C LYS A 75 11.71 13.36 -11.95
N LYS A 76 12.18 12.28 -11.32
CA LYS A 76 11.96 10.89 -11.73
C LYS A 76 12.06 10.00 -10.50
N VAL A 77 11.28 8.94 -10.46
CA VAL A 77 11.30 7.89 -9.43
C VAL A 77 11.78 6.59 -10.08
N GLU A 78 12.90 6.03 -9.60
CA GLU A 78 13.43 4.78 -10.13
C GLU A 78 12.57 3.58 -9.75
N ALA A 79 11.97 3.60 -8.55
CA ALA A 79 11.09 2.53 -8.11
C ALA A 79 9.95 3.02 -7.23
N MET A 80 8.75 2.46 -7.43
CA MET A 80 7.56 2.77 -6.64
C MET A 80 6.88 1.48 -6.18
N TYR A 81 6.53 1.41 -4.91
CA TYR A 81 5.82 0.30 -4.29
C TYR A 81 4.59 0.81 -3.55
N GLY A 82 3.53 0.05 -3.58
CA GLY A 82 2.38 0.30 -2.72
C GLY A 82 1.57 -0.95 -2.50
N VAL A 83 1.06 -1.12 -1.27
CA VAL A 83 0.25 -2.28 -0.89
C VAL A 83 -1.18 -1.86 -0.58
N SER A 84 -2.17 -2.62 -1.07
CA SER A 84 -3.60 -2.38 -0.79
C SER A 84 -4.03 -0.96 -1.25
N MET A 85 -4.43 -0.08 -0.32
CA MET A 85 -4.65 1.35 -0.57
C MET A 85 -3.41 2.01 -1.20
N GLY A 86 -2.21 1.64 -0.74
CA GLY A 86 -0.96 2.11 -1.34
C GLY A 86 -0.80 1.65 -2.78
N GLY A 87 -1.20 0.43 -3.10
CA GLY A 87 -1.23 -0.10 -4.47
C GLY A 87 -2.20 0.68 -5.36
N ALA A 88 -3.36 1.05 -4.83
CA ALA A 88 -4.29 1.96 -5.51
C ALA A 88 -3.68 3.36 -5.73
N SER A 89 -2.89 3.86 -4.76
CA SER A 89 -2.15 5.12 -4.92
C SER A 89 -1.12 5.04 -6.04
N VAL A 90 -0.40 3.92 -6.17
CA VAL A 90 0.53 3.68 -7.29
C VAL A 90 -0.22 3.69 -8.63
N ILE A 91 -1.31 2.94 -8.74
CA ILE A 91 -2.16 2.90 -9.96
C ILE A 91 -2.60 4.32 -10.36
N ARG A 92 -3.11 5.07 -9.40
CA ARG A 92 -3.58 6.44 -9.64
C ARG A 92 -2.43 7.36 -10.02
N PHE A 93 -1.30 7.29 -9.30
CA PHE A 93 -0.11 8.09 -9.57
C PHE A 93 0.41 7.88 -11.00
N LEU A 94 0.57 6.63 -11.42
CA LEU A 94 1.03 6.28 -12.78
C LEU A 94 0.09 6.80 -13.86
N ALA A 95 -1.21 6.90 -13.58
CA ALA A 95 -2.21 7.33 -14.55
C ALA A 95 -2.35 8.85 -14.65
N THR A 96 -1.95 9.62 -13.64
CA THR A 96 -2.34 11.04 -13.55
C THR A 96 -1.22 12.00 -13.22
N GLU A 97 -0.11 11.54 -12.67
CA GLU A 97 0.99 12.42 -12.32
C GLU A 97 2.07 12.43 -13.42
N ASP A 98 2.77 13.56 -13.52
CA ASP A 98 3.75 13.84 -14.56
C ASP A 98 5.20 13.45 -14.18
N ILE A 99 5.40 12.86 -12.99
CA ILE A 99 6.71 12.37 -12.57
C ILE A 99 6.90 10.95 -13.12
N PRO A 100 7.86 10.72 -14.03
CA PRO A 100 8.12 9.39 -14.58
C PRO A 100 8.54 8.40 -13.48
N VAL A 101 8.05 7.17 -13.62
CA VAL A 101 8.42 6.03 -12.76
C VAL A 101 9.02 4.93 -13.63
N ASP A 102 10.23 4.46 -13.32
CA ASP A 102 10.85 3.41 -14.13
C ASP A 102 10.20 2.06 -13.87
N LYS A 103 10.07 1.68 -12.59
CA LYS A 103 9.50 0.39 -12.18
C LYS A 103 8.48 0.55 -11.05
N ALA A 104 7.38 -0.18 -11.12
CA ALA A 104 6.34 -0.13 -10.10
C ALA A 104 5.91 -1.53 -9.63
N ILE A 105 5.76 -1.68 -8.33
CA ILE A 105 5.20 -2.87 -7.69
C ILE A 105 3.87 -2.49 -7.07
N ILE A 106 2.80 -3.09 -7.56
CA ILE A 106 1.44 -2.93 -7.08
C ILE A 106 1.10 -4.18 -6.28
N ASP A 107 1.23 -4.12 -4.96
CA ASP A 107 0.98 -5.27 -4.08
C ASP A 107 -0.47 -5.26 -3.60
N ALA A 108 -1.25 -6.21 -4.09
CA ALA A 108 -2.69 -6.35 -3.81
C ALA A 108 -3.47 -5.02 -3.96
N GLY A 109 -3.04 -4.19 -4.92
CA GLY A 109 -3.62 -2.87 -5.14
C GLY A 109 -5.10 -2.95 -5.50
N ILE A 110 -5.92 -2.19 -4.78
CA ILE A 110 -7.37 -2.15 -5.00
C ILE A 110 -7.66 -1.24 -6.19
N THR A 111 -8.60 -1.66 -7.04
CA THR A 111 -9.03 -0.91 -8.22
C THR A 111 -10.48 -0.45 -8.10
N PRO A 112 -10.92 0.58 -8.84
CA PRO A 112 -12.31 1.00 -8.80
C PRO A 112 -13.26 -0.15 -9.13
N TYR A 113 -14.27 -0.35 -8.30
CA TYR A 113 -15.24 -1.42 -8.50
C TYR A 113 -16.14 -1.17 -9.71
N PRO A 114 -16.35 -2.21 -10.55
CA PRO A 114 -17.22 -2.12 -11.72
C PRO A 114 -18.71 -2.27 -11.37
N TYR A 115 -19.11 -1.81 -10.17
CA TYR A 115 -20.47 -1.95 -9.68
C TYR A 115 -21.19 -0.61 -9.57
N PRO A 116 -22.53 -0.60 -9.56
CA PRO A 116 -23.31 0.60 -9.23
C PRO A 116 -22.86 1.22 -7.90
N LYS A 117 -22.80 2.54 -7.82
CA LYS A 117 -22.32 3.26 -6.63
C LYS A 117 -23.00 2.85 -5.32
N LEU A 118 -24.28 2.44 -5.37
CA LEU A 118 -24.97 1.93 -4.20
C LEU A 118 -24.34 0.64 -3.66
N ILE A 119 -23.98 -0.29 -4.54
CA ILE A 119 -23.31 -1.55 -4.17
C ILE A 119 -21.91 -1.25 -3.62
N CYS A 120 -21.15 -0.38 -4.29
CA CYS A 120 -19.84 0.06 -3.79
C CYS A 120 -19.96 0.66 -2.39
N ARG A 121 -21.01 1.45 -2.13
CA ARG A 121 -21.25 2.04 -0.81
C ARG A 121 -21.54 0.99 0.25
N LEU A 122 -22.34 -0.03 -0.07
CA LEU A 122 -22.62 -1.14 0.86
C LEU A 122 -21.35 -1.92 1.21
N ILE A 123 -20.51 -2.21 0.22
CA ILE A 123 -19.20 -2.87 0.43
C ILE A 123 -18.32 -1.99 1.31
N SER A 124 -18.16 -0.70 0.99
CA SER A 124 -17.33 0.22 1.78
C SER A 124 -17.82 0.37 3.22
N VAL A 125 -19.13 0.32 3.45
CA VAL A 125 -19.71 0.33 4.81
C VAL A 125 -19.39 -0.98 5.54
N ALA A 126 -19.49 -2.12 4.86
CA ALA A 126 -19.16 -3.42 5.47
C ALA A 126 -17.67 -3.48 5.87
N ASP A 127 -16.77 -3.03 5.01
CA ASP A 127 -15.33 -2.95 5.28
C ASP A 127 -15.06 -1.99 6.45
N TRP A 128 -15.69 -0.81 6.42
CA TRP A 128 -15.60 0.17 7.51
C TRP A 128 -16.05 -0.40 8.86
N VAL A 129 -17.20 -1.09 8.90
CA VAL A 129 -17.70 -1.74 10.13
C VAL A 129 -16.70 -2.78 10.62
N SER A 130 -16.17 -3.60 9.73
CA SER A 130 -15.20 -4.64 10.06
C SER A 130 -13.96 -4.08 10.75
N ILE A 131 -13.35 -3.05 10.18
CA ILE A 131 -12.16 -2.39 10.76
C ILE A 131 -12.53 -1.68 12.07
N MET A 132 -13.65 -0.94 12.10
CA MET A 132 -14.08 -0.24 13.32
C MET A 132 -14.37 -1.18 14.49
N LEU A 133 -14.83 -2.40 14.24
CA LEU A 133 -14.97 -3.43 15.27
C LEU A 133 -13.60 -3.86 15.80
N GLY A 134 -12.61 -4.05 14.93
CA GLY A 134 -11.21 -4.32 15.31
C GLY A 134 -10.65 -3.24 16.23
N THR A 135 -10.84 -1.95 15.89
CA THR A 135 -10.36 -0.82 16.72
C THR A 135 -11.08 -0.68 18.07
N LYS A 136 -12.20 -1.38 18.30
CA LYS A 136 -12.95 -1.38 19.56
C LYS A 136 -12.69 -2.58 20.45
N SER A 137 -12.10 -3.66 19.91
CA SER A 137 -11.88 -4.90 20.63
C SER A 137 -10.61 -5.60 20.22
N LEU A 138 -9.64 -5.64 21.14
CA LEU A 138 -8.39 -6.38 20.96
C LEU A 138 -8.64 -7.88 20.68
N THR A 139 -9.68 -8.45 21.24
CA THR A 139 -10.08 -9.84 20.97
C THR A 139 -10.52 -10.04 19.53
N LEU A 140 -11.35 -9.14 19.00
CA LEU A 140 -11.78 -9.19 17.59
C LEU A 140 -10.61 -8.94 16.64
N MET A 141 -9.71 -8.02 16.96
CA MET A 141 -8.48 -7.80 16.21
C MET A 141 -7.65 -9.08 16.12
N LYS A 142 -7.41 -9.75 17.25
CA LYS A 142 -6.64 -11.02 17.30
C LYS A 142 -7.35 -12.18 16.59
N LEU A 143 -8.68 -12.16 16.53
CA LEU A 143 -9.46 -13.16 15.78
C LEU A 143 -9.32 -12.94 14.27
N ALA A 144 -9.38 -11.70 13.82
CA ALA A 144 -9.22 -11.34 12.41
C ALA A 144 -7.78 -11.53 11.92
N MET A 145 -6.81 -11.21 12.76
CA MET A 145 -5.37 -11.33 12.48
C MET A 145 -4.73 -12.21 13.58
N PRO A 146 -4.64 -13.54 13.38
CA PRO A 146 -4.12 -14.45 14.42
C PRO A 146 -2.67 -14.14 14.83
N PRO A 147 -2.36 -13.95 16.13
CA PRO A 147 -1.05 -13.51 16.61
C PRO A 147 0.14 -14.37 16.16
N LYS A 148 -0.06 -15.69 16.04
CA LYS A 148 0.99 -16.59 15.53
C LYS A 148 1.49 -16.26 14.13
N ARG A 149 0.66 -15.61 13.32
CA ARG A 149 0.95 -15.25 11.94
C ARG A 149 1.42 -13.80 11.79
N TRP A 150 0.84 -12.91 12.61
CA TRP A 150 0.95 -11.47 12.45
C TRP A 150 1.75 -10.79 13.57
N THR A 151 2.65 -11.54 14.21
CA THR A 151 3.64 -10.98 15.14
C THR A 151 5.03 -11.18 14.55
N PRO A 152 5.83 -10.12 14.41
CA PRO A 152 7.21 -10.25 13.95
C PRO A 152 8.03 -11.21 14.80
N ALA A 153 8.96 -11.92 14.19
CA ALA A 153 9.81 -12.87 14.89
C ALA A 153 10.59 -12.18 16.03
N GLY A 154 10.54 -12.75 17.21
CA GLY A 154 11.23 -12.22 18.40
C GLY A 154 10.44 -11.18 19.18
N GLU A 155 9.25 -10.76 18.74
CA GLU A 155 8.36 -9.87 19.50
C GLU A 155 7.38 -10.67 20.38
N ASP A 156 7.00 -10.10 21.53
CA ASP A 156 5.90 -10.63 22.34
C ASP A 156 4.55 -10.33 21.68
N PRO A 157 3.74 -11.34 21.36
CA PRO A 157 2.47 -11.15 20.67
C PRO A 157 1.49 -10.24 21.40
N GLU A 158 1.42 -10.33 22.73
CA GLU A 158 0.49 -9.50 23.51
C GLU A 158 0.88 -8.03 23.48
N ALA A 159 2.17 -7.75 23.68
CA ALA A 159 2.70 -6.38 23.63
C ALA A 159 2.56 -5.79 22.22
N HIS A 160 2.85 -6.56 21.18
CA HIS A 160 2.72 -6.14 19.77
C HIS A 160 1.28 -5.72 19.45
N TYR A 161 0.31 -6.60 19.73
CA TYR A 161 -1.10 -6.31 19.45
C TYR A 161 -1.67 -5.19 20.28
N ARG A 162 -1.26 -5.06 21.53
CA ARG A 162 -1.66 -3.93 22.38
C ARG A 162 -1.16 -2.62 21.82
N LYS A 163 0.08 -2.58 21.33
CA LYS A 163 0.67 -1.40 20.71
C LYS A 163 -0.09 -0.99 19.44
N ILE A 164 -0.43 -1.94 18.55
CA ILE A 164 -1.25 -1.67 17.35
C ILE A 164 -2.64 -1.16 17.76
N PHE A 165 -3.32 -1.87 18.64
CA PHE A 165 -4.67 -1.54 19.10
C PHE A 165 -4.76 -0.14 19.73
N ASP A 166 -3.80 0.21 20.58
CA ASP A 166 -3.75 1.52 21.24
C ASP A 166 -3.48 2.64 20.22
N PHE A 167 -2.64 2.35 19.21
CA PHE A 167 -2.38 3.28 18.11
C PHE A 167 -3.63 3.51 17.26
N GLU A 168 -4.27 2.46 16.78
CA GLU A 168 -5.46 2.54 15.95
C GLU A 168 -6.60 3.26 16.66
N LYS A 169 -6.85 2.88 17.93
CA LYS A 169 -7.88 3.50 18.75
C LYS A 169 -7.66 5.00 18.95
N ARG A 170 -6.40 5.43 18.99
CA ARG A 170 -6.04 6.84 19.23
C ARG A 170 -6.06 7.67 17.95
N HIS A 171 -5.59 7.10 16.83
CA HIS A 171 -5.28 7.86 15.63
C HIS A 171 -6.28 7.65 14.48
N PHE A 172 -6.99 6.52 14.42
CA PHE A 172 -7.91 6.28 13.32
C PHE A 172 -9.32 6.78 13.62
N SER A 173 -9.71 7.88 12.98
CA SER A 173 -11.06 8.38 13.07
C SER A 173 -12.02 7.54 12.22
N PRO A 174 -13.30 7.37 12.66
CA PRO A 174 -14.31 6.68 11.85
C PRO A 174 -14.46 7.29 10.45
N ARG A 175 -14.30 8.61 10.32
CA ARG A 175 -14.37 9.32 9.05
C ARG A 175 -13.20 8.98 8.14
N THR A 176 -11.98 8.93 8.66
CA THR A 176 -10.80 8.52 7.90
C THR A 176 -11.01 7.11 7.34
N ILE A 177 -11.37 6.14 8.18
CA ILE A 177 -11.55 4.75 7.75
C ILE A 177 -12.67 4.62 6.71
N TYR A 178 -13.81 5.31 6.89
CA TYR A 178 -14.86 5.32 5.89
C TYR A 178 -14.39 5.91 4.54
N ASN A 179 -13.71 7.04 4.58
CA ASN A 179 -13.20 7.70 3.37
C ASN A 179 -12.16 6.86 2.64
N VAL A 180 -11.31 6.13 3.38
CA VAL A 180 -10.35 5.20 2.80
C VAL A 180 -11.05 4.13 1.99
N PHE A 181 -11.99 3.38 2.57
CA PHE A 181 -12.67 2.30 1.85
C PHE A 181 -13.57 2.82 0.73
N TRP A 182 -14.28 3.94 0.97
CA TRP A 182 -15.07 4.56 -0.09
C TRP A 182 -14.19 4.99 -1.27
N SER A 183 -13.11 5.71 -1.00
CA SER A 183 -12.26 6.26 -2.05
C SER A 183 -11.47 5.18 -2.79
N THR A 184 -10.88 4.21 -2.07
CA THR A 184 -10.09 3.14 -2.69
C THR A 184 -10.90 2.29 -3.67
N ASN A 185 -12.19 2.14 -3.39
CA ASN A 185 -13.11 1.36 -4.24
C ASN A 185 -13.76 2.22 -5.35
N ASN A 186 -13.61 3.55 -5.34
CA ASN A 186 -14.35 4.47 -6.20
C ASN A 186 -13.52 5.63 -6.74
N TYR A 187 -12.19 5.58 -6.70
CA TYR A 187 -11.38 6.67 -7.25
C TYR A 187 -11.52 6.79 -8.76
N ASP A 188 -11.39 8.02 -9.24
CA ASP A 188 -11.48 8.30 -10.66
C ASP A 188 -10.19 7.91 -11.38
N MET A 189 -10.34 7.34 -12.55
CA MET A 189 -9.25 7.03 -13.47
C MET A 189 -9.53 7.69 -14.82
N PRO A 190 -8.50 8.20 -15.51
CA PRO A 190 -8.70 8.69 -16.88
C PRO A 190 -9.15 7.55 -17.79
N ASP A 191 -10.01 7.89 -18.74
CA ASP A 191 -10.48 6.95 -19.77
C ASP A 191 -10.31 7.59 -21.16
N PRO A 192 -9.39 7.11 -22.00
CA PRO A 192 -8.47 5.98 -21.72
C PRO A 192 -7.36 6.33 -20.71
N VAL A 193 -6.86 5.29 -20.02
CA VAL A 193 -5.67 5.46 -19.17
C VAL A 193 -4.46 5.76 -20.05
N PRO A 194 -3.64 6.79 -19.73
CA PRO A 194 -2.44 7.11 -20.50
C PRO A 194 -1.45 5.94 -20.52
N ARG A 195 -0.81 5.74 -21.66
CA ARG A 195 0.29 4.77 -21.76
C ARG A 195 1.50 5.29 -20.99
N VAL A 196 2.04 4.46 -20.12
CA VAL A 196 3.26 4.75 -19.37
C VAL A 196 4.35 3.71 -19.72
N PRO A 197 5.62 4.13 -19.82
CA PRO A 197 6.73 3.22 -20.13
C PRO A 197 7.16 2.39 -18.90
N THR A 198 6.54 2.58 -17.75
CA THR A 198 6.84 1.94 -16.48
C THR A 198 6.75 0.42 -16.60
N GLU A 199 7.77 -0.31 -16.17
CA GLU A 199 7.66 -1.75 -15.94
C GLU A 199 6.84 -1.99 -14.68
N ILE A 200 5.86 -2.91 -14.73
CA ILE A 200 4.91 -3.09 -13.62
C ILE A 200 4.80 -4.57 -13.25
N GLU A 201 5.01 -4.87 -11.98
CA GLU A 201 4.58 -6.13 -11.38
C GLU A 201 3.35 -5.91 -10.49
N TYR A 202 2.32 -6.75 -10.64
CA TYR A 202 1.20 -6.86 -9.72
C TYR A 202 1.41 -8.07 -8.81
N TRP A 203 1.65 -7.83 -7.54
CA TRP A 203 1.90 -8.84 -6.52
C TRP A 203 0.64 -9.16 -5.73
N TYR A 204 0.51 -10.40 -5.25
CA TYR A 204 -0.53 -10.76 -4.30
C TYR A 204 -0.19 -12.07 -3.58
N GLY A 205 -0.71 -12.23 -2.36
CA GLY A 205 -0.64 -13.48 -1.62
C GLY A 205 -1.64 -14.52 -2.13
N GLU A 206 -1.26 -15.79 -2.18
CA GLU A 206 -2.12 -16.89 -2.66
C GLU A 206 -3.51 -16.90 -1.99
N GLN A 207 -3.59 -16.56 -0.71
CA GLN A 207 -4.84 -16.61 0.06
C GLN A 207 -5.86 -15.56 -0.39
N GLU A 208 -5.44 -14.52 -1.09
CA GLU A 208 -6.33 -13.48 -1.63
C GLU A 208 -6.58 -13.59 -3.14
N LYS A 209 -6.09 -14.63 -3.80
CA LYS A 209 -6.21 -14.87 -5.25
C LYS A 209 -7.61 -14.60 -5.80
N ARG A 210 -8.63 -15.11 -5.12
CA ARG A 210 -10.04 -14.92 -5.54
C ARG A 210 -10.46 -13.45 -5.45
N ALA A 211 -10.07 -12.77 -4.36
CA ALA A 211 -10.39 -11.37 -4.13
C ALA A 211 -9.70 -10.44 -5.15
N ARG A 212 -8.45 -10.74 -5.51
CA ARG A 212 -7.65 -9.91 -6.44
C ARG A 212 -7.98 -10.10 -7.92
N LYS A 213 -8.83 -11.06 -8.29
CA LYS A 213 -9.14 -11.38 -9.70
C LYS A 213 -9.57 -10.15 -10.52
N ASN A 214 -10.46 -9.34 -9.98
CA ASN A 214 -10.96 -8.15 -10.67
C ASN A 214 -9.91 -7.04 -10.72
N ASP A 215 -9.13 -6.87 -9.66
CA ASP A 215 -8.06 -5.88 -9.59
C ASP A 215 -6.94 -6.18 -10.59
N ILE A 216 -6.54 -7.44 -10.71
CA ILE A 216 -5.58 -7.91 -11.71
C ILE A 216 -6.10 -7.64 -13.13
N ALA A 217 -7.36 -8.00 -13.40
CA ALA A 217 -7.96 -7.79 -14.71
C ALA A 217 -8.04 -6.30 -15.07
N TYR A 218 -8.40 -5.45 -14.09
CA TYR A 218 -8.43 -4.00 -14.27
C TYR A 218 -7.03 -3.45 -14.54
N THR A 219 -6.03 -3.82 -13.70
CA THR A 219 -4.66 -3.33 -13.83
C THR A 219 -4.05 -3.71 -15.17
N LYS A 220 -4.25 -4.96 -15.64
CA LYS A 220 -3.80 -5.40 -16.97
C LYS A 220 -4.48 -4.67 -18.13
N ARG A 221 -5.72 -4.25 -17.96
CA ARG A 221 -6.41 -3.43 -18.97
C ARG A 221 -5.88 -2.00 -18.99
N ALA A 222 -5.65 -1.42 -17.82
CA ALA A 222 -5.10 -0.07 -17.69
C ALA A 222 -3.63 0.01 -18.10
N PHE A 223 -2.84 -1.00 -17.75
CA PHE A 223 -1.40 -1.11 -18.01
C PHE A 223 -1.09 -2.50 -18.59
N PRO A 224 -1.19 -2.69 -19.92
CA PRO A 224 -1.07 -4.01 -20.56
C PRO A 224 0.26 -4.73 -20.33
N GLN A 225 1.34 -3.97 -20.03
CA GLN A 225 2.66 -4.52 -19.71
C GLN A 225 2.76 -5.16 -18.33
N THR A 226 1.70 -5.12 -17.51
CA THR A 226 1.72 -5.66 -16.14
C THR A 226 1.98 -7.16 -16.12
N VAL A 227 3.05 -7.56 -15.41
CA VAL A 227 3.34 -8.94 -15.05
C VAL A 227 2.72 -9.24 -13.69
N VAL A 228 2.11 -10.44 -13.55
CA VAL A 228 1.44 -10.82 -12.30
C VAL A 228 2.26 -11.85 -11.55
N ARG A 229 2.41 -11.65 -10.25
CA ARG A 229 3.19 -12.53 -9.39
C ARG A 229 2.42 -12.94 -8.15
N GLU A 230 2.27 -14.26 -7.96
CA GLU A 230 1.64 -14.86 -6.78
C GLU A 230 2.71 -15.29 -5.77
N PHE A 231 2.46 -15.03 -4.50
CA PHE A 231 3.30 -15.49 -3.39
C PHE A 231 2.60 -16.61 -2.63
N ALA A 232 3.08 -17.84 -2.81
CA ALA A 232 2.52 -19.05 -2.20
C ALA A 232 2.45 -18.95 -0.67
N GLY A 233 1.33 -19.35 -0.09
CA GLY A 233 1.07 -19.41 1.35
C GLY A 233 0.83 -18.06 2.01
N LEU A 234 1.07 -16.92 1.34
CA LEU A 234 0.93 -15.59 1.93
C LEU A 234 -0.51 -15.05 1.86
N ALA A 235 -0.84 -14.23 2.85
CA ALA A 235 -2.06 -13.42 2.92
C ALA A 235 -1.81 -11.98 2.45
N HIS A 236 -2.84 -11.15 2.54
CA HIS A 236 -2.82 -9.73 2.19
C HIS A 236 -1.76 -8.95 2.97
N ALA A 237 -0.87 -8.22 2.27
CA ALA A 237 0.22 -7.41 2.84
C ALA A 237 1.27 -8.19 3.67
N GLU A 238 1.14 -9.51 3.82
CA GLU A 238 1.98 -10.29 4.73
C GLU A 238 3.47 -10.25 4.35
N LEU A 239 3.78 -10.20 3.05
CA LEU A 239 5.17 -10.15 2.58
C LEU A 239 5.90 -8.93 3.14
N VAL A 240 5.33 -7.75 2.97
CA VAL A 240 5.94 -6.48 3.38
C VAL A 240 5.91 -6.26 4.89
N LEU A 241 4.89 -6.78 5.59
CA LEU A 241 4.73 -6.56 7.03
C LEU A 241 5.52 -7.57 7.87
N MET A 242 5.59 -8.83 7.42
CA MET A 242 6.11 -9.93 8.23
C MET A 242 7.47 -10.46 7.78
N PHE A 243 7.85 -10.22 6.53
CA PHE A 243 9.06 -10.79 5.93
C PHE A 243 9.93 -9.73 5.24
N PRO A 244 10.46 -8.72 5.98
CA PRO A 244 11.16 -7.57 5.39
C PRO A 244 12.35 -7.96 4.52
N GLU A 245 13.14 -8.96 4.93
CA GLU A 245 14.29 -9.44 4.14
C GLU A 245 13.84 -10.16 2.86
N ARG A 246 12.76 -10.93 2.93
CA ARG A 246 12.17 -11.56 1.74
C ARG A 246 11.58 -10.52 0.81
N PHE A 247 10.84 -9.55 1.35
CA PHE A 247 10.31 -8.42 0.59
C PHE A 247 11.43 -7.69 -0.15
N CYS A 248 12.52 -7.36 0.54
CA CYS A 248 13.67 -6.68 -0.06
C CYS A 248 14.28 -7.50 -1.19
N ARG A 249 14.52 -8.81 -1.02
CA ARG A 249 15.04 -9.69 -2.09
C ARG A 249 14.13 -9.73 -3.30
N GLU A 250 12.82 -9.92 -3.09
CA GLU A 250 11.84 -10.03 -4.17
C GLU A 250 11.69 -8.71 -4.94
N ALA A 251 11.68 -7.58 -4.21
CA ALA A 251 11.68 -6.26 -4.82
C ALA A 251 12.97 -6.01 -5.61
N THR A 252 14.14 -6.25 -5.01
CA THR A 252 15.44 -6.05 -5.67
C THR A 252 15.58 -6.91 -6.93
N ARG A 253 15.08 -8.15 -6.92
CA ARG A 253 15.06 -9.02 -8.10
C ARG A 253 14.36 -8.35 -9.28
N PHE A 254 13.13 -7.87 -9.08
CA PHE A 254 12.38 -7.16 -10.11
C PHE A 254 13.07 -5.85 -10.51
N LEU A 255 13.51 -5.06 -9.53
CA LEU A 255 14.09 -3.75 -9.76
C LEU A 255 15.46 -3.80 -10.46
N SER A 256 16.25 -4.86 -10.26
CA SER A 256 17.54 -5.04 -10.93
C SER A 256 17.44 -5.62 -12.33
N GLY A 257 16.28 -6.13 -12.74
CA GLY A 257 16.10 -6.82 -14.04
C GLY A 257 16.85 -8.14 -14.13
N LYS A 258 17.29 -8.72 -13.00
CA LYS A 258 17.96 -10.04 -12.98
C LYS A 258 16.89 -11.11 -12.89
N GLU A 259 16.70 -11.89 -13.97
CA GLU A 259 16.03 -13.18 -13.91
C GLU A 259 16.90 -14.15 -13.11
N GLU A 260 16.27 -15.01 -12.31
CA GLU A 260 16.98 -16.16 -11.73
C GLU A 260 17.43 -17.08 -12.87
N GLY A 261 18.74 -17.23 -13.01
CA GLY A 261 19.35 -18.25 -13.86
C GLY A 261 19.20 -19.63 -13.23
#